data_72605241bae93fdf0a19832443634546
#
_entry.id   72605241bae93fdf0a19832443634546
#
_cell.length_a   1.000
_cell.length_b   1.000
_cell.length_c   1.000
_cell.angle_alpha   90.00
_cell.angle_beta   90.00
_cell.angle_gamma   90.00
#
_symmetry.space_group_name_H-M   'P 1'
#
loop_
_entity.id
_entity.type
_entity.pdbx_description
1 polymer ?
#
loop_
_entity_poly.entity_id
_entity_poly.type
_entity_poly.pdbx_seq_one_letter_code
_entity_poly.pdbx_strand_id
1 'polypeptide(L)'
;MNLSPIGEACLIAREGRRLRAYRDSVGVWTIGVGHTSAAGPPQVAPGLAITAAECDAIFARDVAAYVAAVRSGLTAPVGPHAFDALVSLCYNIGPSAFAGSTALRRINAGDAAGGAEAMLMWARPAAILGRRRTEAEQFVTPYAA
;
A
#
# COMPACT_ATOMS: atom_id res chain seq x y z
N MET A 1 0.56 -12.74 9.83
CA MET A 1 1.58 -11.70 9.70
C MET A 1 0.91 -10.35 9.60
N ASN A 2 1.54 -9.31 10.03
CA ASN A 2 0.99 -7.96 10.07
C ASN A 2 1.97 -6.96 9.47
N LEU A 3 1.51 -5.75 9.17
CA LEU A 3 2.39 -4.68 8.71
C LEU A 3 3.36 -4.31 9.82
N SER A 4 4.67 -4.36 9.53
CA SER A 4 5.70 -4.03 10.51
C SER A 4 5.86 -2.51 10.66
N PRO A 5 6.50 -2.03 11.75
CA PRO A 5 6.82 -0.60 11.88
C PRO A 5 7.64 -0.04 10.72
N ILE A 6 8.58 -0.82 10.19
CA ILE A 6 9.38 -0.43 9.02
C ILE A 6 8.47 -0.32 7.79
N GLY A 7 7.60 -1.30 7.57
CA GLY A 7 6.65 -1.29 6.46
C GLY A 7 5.67 -0.13 6.54
N GLU A 8 5.19 0.19 7.73
CA GLU A 8 4.33 1.35 7.96
C GLU A 8 5.04 2.65 7.60
N ALA A 9 6.28 2.83 8.04
CA ALA A 9 7.08 4.00 7.72
C ALA A 9 7.32 4.14 6.21
N CYS A 10 7.62 3.03 5.53
CA CYS A 10 7.81 3.01 4.08
C CYS A 10 6.52 3.41 3.35
N LEU A 11 5.39 2.87 3.77
CA LEU A 11 4.09 3.17 3.15
C LEU A 11 3.71 4.63 3.34
N ILE A 12 3.86 5.17 4.54
CA ILE A 12 3.59 6.58 4.82
C ILE A 12 4.51 7.48 3.98
N ALA A 13 5.78 7.12 3.84
CA ALA A 13 6.73 7.88 3.02
C ALA A 13 6.32 7.89 1.54
N ARG A 14 5.81 6.76 1.04
CA ARG A 14 5.33 6.65 -0.35
C ARG A 14 4.03 7.42 -0.59
N GLU A 15 3.09 7.33 0.33
CA GLU A 15 1.78 7.98 0.20
C GLU A 15 1.81 9.47 0.56
N GLY A 16 2.67 9.86 1.49
CA GLY A 16 2.68 11.19 2.09
C GLY A 16 1.62 11.32 3.18
N ARG A 17 1.88 12.23 4.12
CA ARG A 17 0.95 12.56 5.21
C ARG A 17 0.52 14.00 5.05
N ARG A 18 -0.79 14.24 4.84
CA ARG A 18 -1.36 15.57 4.69
C ARG A 18 -2.50 15.79 5.68
N LEU A 19 -2.42 16.86 6.43
CA LEU A 19 -3.40 17.19 7.48
C LEU A 19 -4.54 18.08 6.97
N ARG A 20 -4.47 18.53 5.71
CA ARG A 20 -5.54 19.27 5.04
C ARG A 20 -5.97 18.55 3.78
N ALA A 21 -7.27 18.57 3.51
CA ALA A 21 -7.83 17.96 2.31
C ALA A 21 -7.21 18.57 1.03
N TYR A 22 -6.92 17.69 0.09
CA TYR A 22 -6.37 18.06 -1.23
C TYR A 22 -6.98 17.16 -2.30
N ARG A 23 -6.89 17.58 -3.55
CA ARG A 23 -7.27 16.72 -4.68
C ARG A 23 -6.07 15.90 -5.12
N ASP A 24 -6.29 14.60 -5.31
CA ASP A 24 -5.27 13.73 -5.89
C ASP A 24 -5.13 13.95 -7.40
N SER A 25 -4.27 13.16 -8.05
CA SER A 25 -3.99 13.28 -9.48
C SER A 25 -5.21 13.08 -10.40
N VAL A 26 -6.26 12.43 -9.91
CA VAL A 26 -7.51 12.21 -10.64
C VAL A 26 -8.68 13.06 -10.11
N GLY A 27 -8.39 14.01 -9.22
CA GLY A 27 -9.36 14.97 -8.73
C GLY A 27 -10.18 14.50 -7.53
N VAL A 28 -9.83 13.39 -6.89
CA VAL A 28 -10.54 12.88 -5.71
C VAL A 28 -10.03 13.60 -4.46
N TRP A 29 -10.96 14.11 -3.65
CA TRP A 29 -10.62 14.72 -2.37
C TRP A 29 -10.04 13.69 -1.42
N THR A 30 -8.87 13.98 -0.88
CA THR A 30 -8.01 13.07 -0.12
C THR A 30 -7.46 13.77 1.11
N ILE A 31 -7.19 13.05 2.17
CA ILE A 31 -6.54 13.59 3.39
C ILE A 31 -5.72 12.49 4.08
N GLY A 32 -4.83 12.88 4.96
CA GLY A 32 -4.02 11.95 5.75
C GLY A 32 -3.04 11.17 4.88
N VAL A 33 -3.05 9.86 5.01
CA VAL A 33 -2.19 8.93 4.25
C VAL A 33 -3.04 8.31 3.13
N GLY A 34 -3.46 9.13 2.17
CA GLY A 34 -4.26 8.66 1.04
C GLY A 34 -5.70 8.29 1.37
N HIS A 35 -6.26 8.80 2.47
CA HIS A 35 -7.65 8.53 2.85
C HIS A 35 -8.63 9.30 1.97
N THR A 36 -9.62 8.60 1.44
CA THR A 36 -10.76 9.18 0.71
C THR A 36 -12.07 8.79 1.38
N SER A 37 -13.17 9.48 1.02
CA SER A 37 -14.50 9.17 1.56
C SER A 37 -14.95 7.73 1.30
N ALA A 38 -14.45 7.11 0.23
CA ALA A 38 -14.76 5.72 -0.11
C ALA A 38 -14.25 4.73 0.93
N ALA A 39 -13.21 5.09 1.68
CA ALA A 39 -12.66 4.24 2.74
C ALA A 39 -13.46 4.28 4.05
N GLY A 40 -14.43 5.16 4.14
CA GLY A 40 -15.25 5.38 5.34
C GLY A 40 -15.03 6.77 5.93
N PRO A 41 -15.54 7.02 7.17
CA PRO A 41 -15.36 8.33 7.79
C PRO A 41 -13.89 8.62 8.07
N PRO A 42 -13.47 9.91 8.06
CA PRO A 42 -14.29 11.08 7.77
C PRO A 42 -14.57 11.26 6.28
N GLN A 43 -15.71 11.88 5.95
CA GLN A 43 -15.92 12.36 4.59
C GLN A 43 -14.94 13.47 4.27
N VAL A 44 -14.27 13.36 3.12
CA VAL A 44 -13.24 14.32 2.72
C VAL A 44 -13.86 15.37 1.79
N ALA A 45 -13.86 16.62 2.25
CA ALA A 45 -14.40 17.75 1.54
C ALA A 45 -13.39 18.90 1.56
N PRO A 46 -13.54 19.90 0.67
CA PRO A 46 -12.69 21.09 0.70
C PRO A 46 -12.68 21.73 2.08
N GLY A 47 -11.49 22.06 2.58
CA GLY A 47 -11.34 22.73 3.87
C GLY A 47 -11.26 21.80 5.08
N LEU A 48 -11.48 20.50 4.93
CA LEU A 48 -11.29 19.57 6.04
C LEU A 48 -9.85 19.59 6.51
N ALA A 49 -9.65 19.67 7.82
CA ALA A 49 -8.36 19.59 8.47
C ALA A 49 -8.42 18.57 9.61
N ILE A 50 -7.36 17.84 9.81
CA ILE A 50 -7.23 16.84 10.88
C ILE A 50 -5.92 17.06 11.64
N THR A 51 -5.85 16.55 12.86
CA THR A 51 -4.62 16.53 13.64
C THR A 51 -3.72 15.36 13.21
N ALA A 52 -2.45 15.39 13.60
CA ALA A 52 -1.55 14.27 13.38
C ALA A 52 -2.06 12.98 14.03
N ALA A 53 -2.60 13.07 15.24
CA ALA A 53 -3.18 11.92 15.94
C ALA A 53 -4.39 11.35 15.21
N GLU A 54 -5.26 12.20 14.70
CA GLU A 54 -6.40 11.78 13.87
C GLU A 54 -5.92 11.11 12.58
N CYS A 55 -4.90 11.65 11.94
CA CYS A 55 -4.29 11.06 10.75
C CYS A 55 -3.80 9.64 11.01
N ASP A 56 -3.09 9.44 12.11
CA ASP A 56 -2.57 8.12 12.49
C ASP A 56 -3.70 7.12 12.79
N ALA A 57 -4.76 7.56 13.45
CA ALA A 57 -5.93 6.71 13.75
C ALA A 57 -6.68 6.30 12.47
N ILE A 58 -6.85 7.24 11.54
CA ILE A 58 -7.49 6.97 10.24
C ILE A 58 -6.65 5.96 9.45
N PHE A 59 -5.35 6.15 9.39
CA PHE A 59 -4.44 5.24 8.69
C PHE A 59 -4.47 3.83 9.28
N ALA A 60 -4.41 3.70 10.60
CA ALA A 60 -4.45 2.41 11.28
C ALA A 60 -5.73 1.64 10.93
N ARG A 61 -6.87 2.32 10.84
CA ARG A 61 -8.13 1.73 10.43
C ARG A 61 -8.14 1.36 8.95
N ASP A 62 -7.71 2.29 8.09
CA ASP A 62 -7.77 2.08 6.64
C ASP A 62 -6.84 0.97 6.17
N VAL A 63 -5.62 0.91 6.71
CA VAL A 63 -4.63 -0.09 6.30
C VAL A 63 -5.02 -1.52 6.67
N ALA A 64 -5.84 -1.69 7.71
CA ALA A 64 -6.25 -3.01 8.19
C ALA A 64 -6.93 -3.85 7.10
N ALA A 65 -7.73 -3.24 6.24
CA ALA A 65 -8.39 -3.92 5.14
C ALA A 65 -7.38 -4.44 4.09
N TYR A 66 -6.35 -3.67 3.83
CA TYR A 66 -5.28 -4.06 2.88
C TYR A 66 -4.39 -5.14 3.45
N VAL A 67 -4.06 -5.07 4.72
CA VAL A 67 -3.33 -6.13 5.44
C VAL A 67 -4.12 -7.44 5.38
N ALA A 68 -5.41 -7.39 5.63
CA ALA A 68 -6.29 -8.56 5.55
C ALA A 68 -6.33 -9.12 4.12
N ALA A 69 -6.40 -8.28 3.11
CA ALA A 69 -6.42 -8.70 1.70
C ALA A 69 -5.12 -9.42 1.31
N VAL A 70 -3.97 -8.90 1.72
CA VAL A 70 -2.68 -9.55 1.46
C VAL A 70 -2.60 -10.89 2.19
N ARG A 71 -2.97 -10.91 3.47
CA ARG A 71 -2.97 -12.14 4.27
C ARG A 71 -3.85 -13.22 3.66
N SER A 72 -5.05 -12.86 3.19
CA SER A 72 -5.98 -13.80 2.57
C SER A 72 -5.50 -14.29 1.21
N GLY A 73 -4.82 -13.44 0.44
CA GLY A 73 -4.34 -13.80 -0.89
C GLY A 73 -3.11 -14.69 -0.90
N LEU A 74 -2.25 -14.58 0.12
CA LEU A 74 -1.01 -15.33 0.20
C LEU A 74 -1.27 -16.79 0.61
N THR A 75 -0.74 -17.72 -0.18
CA THR A 75 -0.70 -19.16 0.13
C THR A 75 0.73 -19.65 0.32
N ALA A 76 1.73 -18.88 -0.12
CA ALA A 76 3.14 -19.17 0.09
C ALA A 76 3.67 -18.37 1.29
N PRO A 77 4.65 -18.90 2.04
CA PRO A 77 5.27 -18.14 3.12
C PRO A 77 6.14 -17.01 2.57
N VAL A 78 6.09 -15.86 3.23
CA VAL A 78 6.93 -14.71 2.88
C VAL A 78 7.50 -14.09 4.16
N GLY A 79 8.65 -13.44 4.06
CA GLY A 79 9.24 -12.71 5.17
C GLY A 79 8.53 -11.37 5.44
N PRO A 80 8.82 -10.71 6.58
CA PRO A 80 8.18 -9.43 6.93
C PRO A 80 8.37 -8.35 5.87
N HIS A 81 9.56 -8.26 5.29
CA HIS A 81 9.87 -7.30 4.23
C HIS A 81 9.01 -7.49 2.99
N ALA A 82 8.82 -8.74 2.58
CA ALA A 82 8.00 -9.09 1.43
C ALA A 82 6.52 -8.81 1.71
N PHE A 83 6.03 -9.17 2.89
CA PHE A 83 4.66 -8.88 3.30
C PHE A 83 4.38 -7.37 3.29
N ASP A 84 5.29 -6.58 3.86
CA ASP A 84 5.17 -5.12 3.90
C ASP A 84 5.13 -4.52 2.49
N ALA A 85 5.98 -4.99 1.59
CA ALA A 85 5.99 -4.54 0.20
C ALA A 85 4.66 -4.84 -0.51
N LEU A 86 4.07 -6.00 -0.25
CA LEU A 86 2.79 -6.39 -0.81
C LEU A 86 1.63 -5.57 -0.25
N VAL A 87 1.67 -5.22 1.04
CA VAL A 87 0.69 -4.29 1.62
C VAL A 87 0.78 -2.93 0.94
N SER A 88 1.99 -2.43 0.71
CA SER A 88 2.20 -1.16 0.00
C SER A 88 1.63 -1.19 -1.42
N LEU A 89 1.90 -2.25 -2.17
CA LEU A 89 1.33 -2.45 -3.49
C LEU A 89 -0.20 -2.49 -3.44
N CYS A 90 -0.75 -3.31 -2.57
CA CYS A 90 -2.20 -3.48 -2.40
C CYS A 90 -2.89 -2.16 -2.02
N TYR A 91 -2.25 -1.38 -1.15
CA TYR A 91 -2.76 -0.07 -0.74
C TYR A 91 -2.95 0.87 -1.92
N ASN A 92 -2.06 0.79 -2.91
CA ASN A 92 -2.12 1.64 -4.10
C ASN A 92 -3.04 1.10 -5.20
N ILE A 93 -2.97 -0.19 -5.51
CA ILE A 93 -3.75 -0.77 -6.63
C ILE A 93 -5.13 -1.27 -6.22
N GLY A 94 -5.35 -1.47 -4.93
CA GLY A 94 -6.61 -1.98 -4.37
C GLY A 94 -6.63 -3.48 -4.18
N PRO A 95 -7.50 -3.98 -3.26
CA PRO A 95 -7.58 -5.40 -2.93
C PRO A 95 -7.98 -6.30 -4.10
N SER A 96 -8.94 -5.87 -4.93
CA SER A 96 -9.39 -6.66 -6.09
C SER A 96 -8.30 -6.84 -7.13
N ALA A 97 -7.61 -5.74 -7.48
CA ALA A 97 -6.50 -5.79 -8.43
C ALA A 97 -5.35 -6.64 -7.89
N PHE A 98 -5.06 -6.52 -6.61
CA PHE A 98 -4.04 -7.33 -5.95
C PHE A 98 -4.37 -8.82 -6.02
N ALA A 99 -5.61 -9.20 -5.68
CA ALA A 99 -6.05 -10.59 -5.66
C ALA A 99 -5.94 -11.27 -7.03
N GLY A 100 -6.18 -10.52 -8.11
CA GLY A 100 -6.07 -11.03 -9.49
C GLY A 100 -4.71 -10.78 -10.14
N SER A 101 -3.72 -10.27 -9.41
CA SER A 101 -2.44 -9.86 -10.00
C SER A 101 -1.56 -11.05 -10.38
N THR A 102 -0.77 -10.85 -11.44
CA THR A 102 0.28 -11.78 -11.83
C THR A 102 1.34 -11.91 -10.74
N ALA A 103 1.64 -10.80 -10.04
CA ALA A 103 2.58 -10.81 -8.92
C ALA A 103 2.18 -11.81 -7.85
N LEU A 104 0.93 -11.74 -7.37
CA LEU A 104 0.44 -12.66 -6.34
C LEU A 104 0.47 -14.11 -6.83
N ARG A 105 0.05 -14.35 -8.07
CA ARG A 105 0.03 -15.68 -8.66
C ARG A 105 1.42 -16.31 -8.69
N ARG A 106 2.43 -15.55 -9.11
CA ARG A 106 3.82 -16.02 -9.16
C ARG A 106 4.39 -16.28 -7.77
N ILE A 107 4.11 -15.39 -6.80
CA ILE A 107 4.54 -15.56 -5.41
C ILE A 107 3.96 -16.84 -4.83
N ASN A 108 2.68 -17.08 -5.01
CA ASN A 108 2.00 -18.27 -4.51
C ASN A 108 2.49 -19.55 -5.18
N ALA A 109 3.05 -19.46 -6.39
CA ALA A 109 3.67 -20.57 -7.09
C ALA A 109 5.13 -20.83 -6.64
N GLY A 110 5.64 -20.05 -5.68
CA GLY A 110 7.01 -20.18 -5.19
C GLY A 110 8.04 -19.40 -5.99
N ASP A 111 7.60 -18.56 -6.93
CA ASP A 111 8.47 -17.75 -7.79
C ASP A 111 8.54 -16.30 -7.27
N ALA A 112 9.34 -16.08 -6.23
CA ALA A 112 9.49 -14.76 -5.63
C ALA A 112 10.12 -13.76 -6.60
N ALA A 113 11.13 -14.14 -7.35
CA ALA A 113 11.79 -13.28 -8.33
C ALA A 113 10.83 -12.86 -9.44
N GLY A 114 10.04 -13.79 -9.97
CA GLY A 114 9.00 -13.50 -10.95
C GLY A 114 7.86 -12.65 -10.39
N GLY A 115 7.55 -12.84 -9.11
CA GLY A 115 6.61 -12.00 -8.39
C GLY A 115 7.07 -10.54 -8.32
N ALA A 116 8.32 -10.31 -7.92
CA ALA A 116 8.91 -8.98 -7.86
C ALA A 116 8.91 -8.30 -9.24
N GLU A 117 9.28 -9.02 -10.28
CA GLU A 117 9.25 -8.52 -11.65
C GLU A 117 7.81 -8.11 -12.07
N ALA A 118 6.83 -8.94 -11.73
CA ALA A 118 5.43 -8.69 -12.04
C ALA A 118 4.84 -7.48 -11.29
N MET A 119 5.40 -7.12 -10.13
CA MET A 119 5.00 -5.89 -9.43
C MET A 119 5.19 -4.66 -10.32
N LEU A 120 6.22 -4.66 -11.15
CA LEU A 120 6.54 -3.56 -12.06
C LEU A 120 5.51 -3.38 -13.19
N MET A 121 4.62 -4.34 -13.40
CA MET A 121 3.52 -4.20 -14.37
C MET A 121 2.52 -3.12 -13.97
N TRP A 122 2.45 -2.78 -12.69
CA TRP A 122 1.57 -1.73 -12.16
C TRP A 122 2.25 -0.37 -12.20
N ALA A 123 2.60 0.10 -13.41
CA ALA A 123 3.44 1.27 -13.66
C ALA A 123 2.70 2.42 -14.34
N ARG A 124 1.38 2.50 -14.21
CA ARG A 124 0.59 3.60 -14.77
C ARG A 124 -0.14 4.35 -13.65
N PRO A 125 -0.12 5.71 -13.69
CA PRO A 125 0.62 6.55 -14.66
C PRO A 125 2.14 6.36 -14.52
N ALA A 126 2.90 6.83 -15.52
CA ALA A 126 4.36 6.63 -15.56
C ALA A 126 5.09 7.10 -14.29
N ALA A 127 4.58 8.14 -13.63
CA ALA A 127 5.13 8.66 -12.37
C ALA A 127 5.16 7.61 -11.24
N ILE A 128 4.31 6.57 -11.30
CA ILE A 128 4.24 5.55 -10.25
C ILE A 128 5.36 4.50 -10.35
N LEU A 129 6.08 4.45 -11.47
CA LEU A 129 7.11 3.43 -11.70
C LEU A 129 8.21 3.45 -10.63
N GLY A 130 8.62 4.64 -10.19
CA GLY A 130 9.61 4.79 -9.12
C GLY A 130 9.16 4.12 -7.83
N ARG A 131 7.89 4.29 -7.46
CA ARG A 131 7.30 3.61 -6.30
C ARG A 131 7.31 2.09 -6.48
N ARG A 132 6.94 1.59 -7.66
CA ARG A 132 6.93 0.14 -7.92
C ARG A 132 8.32 -0.47 -7.80
N ARG A 133 9.34 0.24 -8.27
CA ARG A 133 10.73 -0.21 -8.14
C ARG A 133 11.15 -0.31 -6.68
N THR A 134 10.79 0.67 -5.85
CA THR A 134 11.11 0.61 -4.41
C THR A 134 10.34 -0.49 -3.69
N GLU A 135 9.09 -0.74 -4.07
CA GLU A 135 8.29 -1.84 -3.52
C GLU A 135 8.85 -3.20 -3.93
N ALA A 136 9.22 -3.37 -5.19
CA ALA A 136 9.83 -4.62 -5.68
C ALA A 136 11.19 -4.89 -5.02
N GLU A 137 11.99 -3.86 -4.80
CA GLU A 137 13.26 -3.96 -4.09
C GLU A 137 13.05 -4.35 -2.62
N GLN A 138 12.09 -3.72 -1.94
CA GLN A 138 11.72 -4.09 -0.57
C GLN A 138 11.27 -5.54 -0.49
N PHE A 139 10.52 -6.00 -1.47
CA PHE A 139 10.01 -7.37 -1.52
C PHE A 139 11.13 -8.41 -1.53
N VAL A 140 12.24 -8.14 -2.21
CA VAL A 140 13.37 -9.08 -2.35
C VAL A 140 14.49 -8.84 -1.35
N THR A 141 14.40 -7.79 -0.51
CA THR A 141 15.49 -7.38 0.39
C THR A 141 15.08 -7.57 1.84
N PRO A 142 15.52 -8.65 2.51
CA PRO A 142 15.23 -8.84 3.93
C PRO A 142 15.72 -7.68 4.78
N TYR A 143 14.98 -7.37 5.84
CA TYR A 143 15.43 -6.38 6.81
C TYR A 143 16.63 -6.87 7.57
N ALA A 144 17.50 -5.95 7.96
CA ALA A 144 18.65 -6.27 8.80
C ALA A 144 18.18 -6.85 10.15
N ALA A 145 18.89 -7.88 10.59
CA ALA A 145 18.61 -8.54 11.86
C ALA A 145 18.97 -7.62 13.06
#